data_21e7f9b85101eadba413c9cd690f4a2d
#
_entry.id   21e7f9b85101eadba413c9cd690f4a2d
#
_cell.length_a   1.000
_cell.length_b   1.000
_cell.length_c   1.000
_cell.angle_alpha   90.00
_cell.angle_beta   90.00
_cell.angle_gamma   90.00
#
_symmetry.space_group_name_H-M   'P 1'
#
loop_
_entity.id
_entity.type
_entity.pdbx_description
1 polymer ?
#
loop_
_entity_poly.entity_id
_entity_poly.type
_entity_poly.pdbx_seq_one_letter_code
_entity_poly.pdbx_strand_id
1 'polypeptide(L)'
;MHRLRHNKGFTLIETLIVVVIMGVLITTVTITVSGSMRQGRISSTTNSLQLFSADMEEVMSQYGVLSITEEDTERSQILEFLNLLETYYLHTYFDKDTLNIYDNFFEIQTSTLQDGWDKPFLLRYCFSGVNAGYCLLVSGGDNETIDCTEYTNTSFGDDILVAVIPKAG
;
A
#
# COMPACT_ATOMS: atom_id res chain seq x y z
N MET A 1 36.27 20.11 -61.34
CA MET A 1 35.63 21.18 -60.55
C MET A 1 35.14 20.63 -59.22
N HIS A 2 35.90 20.81 -58.15
CA HIS A 2 35.53 20.38 -56.78
C HIS A 2 34.69 21.49 -56.14
N ARG A 3 33.39 21.23 -55.90
CA ARG A 3 32.52 22.12 -55.11
C ARG A 3 32.92 21.94 -53.64
N LEU A 4 33.55 22.94 -53.08
CA LEU A 4 33.76 23.06 -51.64
C LEU A 4 32.39 23.18 -50.96
N ARG A 5 31.95 22.14 -50.23
CA ARG A 5 30.81 22.18 -49.33
C ARG A 5 31.16 23.14 -48.18
N HIS A 6 30.48 24.27 -48.13
CA HIS A 6 30.56 25.22 -47.02
C HIS A 6 29.89 24.57 -45.81
N ASN A 7 30.67 24.03 -44.91
CA ASN A 7 30.16 23.63 -43.60
C ASN A 7 29.91 24.90 -42.79
N LYS A 8 28.61 25.30 -42.69
CA LYS A 8 28.21 26.36 -41.81
C LYS A 8 28.31 25.79 -40.37
N GLY A 9 29.24 26.29 -39.57
CA GLY A 9 29.34 26.01 -38.15
C GLY A 9 28.18 26.67 -37.41
N PHE A 10 27.75 26.05 -36.31
CA PHE A 10 26.75 26.64 -35.40
C PHE A 10 27.27 27.91 -34.77
N THR A 11 26.40 28.91 -34.71
CA THR A 11 26.72 30.18 -34.00
C THR A 11 26.58 29.99 -32.48
N LEU A 12 27.36 30.74 -31.71
CA LEU A 12 27.31 30.69 -30.24
C LEU A 12 25.90 31.06 -29.70
N ILE A 13 25.18 31.93 -30.38
CA ILE A 13 23.82 32.29 -30.02
C ILE A 13 22.81 31.15 -30.28
N GLU A 14 22.99 30.37 -31.31
CA GLU A 14 22.16 29.20 -31.64
C GLU A 14 22.24 28.13 -30.54
N THR A 15 23.49 27.85 -30.09
CA THR A 15 23.68 26.90 -28.98
C THR A 15 23.12 27.41 -27.67
N LEU A 16 23.22 28.69 -27.39
CA LEU A 16 22.67 29.31 -26.20
C LEU A 16 21.14 29.21 -26.16
N ILE A 17 20.47 29.50 -27.26
CA ILE A 17 19.00 29.38 -27.38
C ILE A 17 18.55 27.93 -27.15
N VAL A 18 19.24 26.97 -27.73
CA VAL A 18 18.93 25.54 -27.57
C VAL A 18 19.03 25.11 -26.10
N VAL A 19 20.10 25.51 -25.39
CA VAL A 19 20.28 25.20 -23.97
C VAL A 19 19.17 25.80 -23.10
N VAL A 20 18.76 27.06 -23.37
CA VAL A 20 17.67 27.70 -22.65
C VAL A 20 16.36 26.96 -22.87
N ILE A 21 16.02 26.61 -24.11
CA ILE A 21 14.77 25.87 -24.42
C ILE A 21 14.80 24.49 -23.75
N MET A 22 15.92 23.76 -23.82
CA MET A 22 16.07 22.48 -23.13
C MET A 22 15.89 22.61 -21.63
N GLY A 23 16.42 23.63 -20.99
CA GLY A 23 16.25 23.87 -19.56
C GLY A 23 14.77 24.05 -19.16
N VAL A 24 14.02 24.81 -19.94
CA VAL A 24 12.57 24.98 -19.70
C VAL A 24 11.81 23.67 -19.91
N LEU A 25 12.11 22.93 -20.98
CA LEU A 25 11.42 21.65 -21.25
C LEU A 25 11.69 20.62 -20.16
N ILE A 26 12.94 20.47 -19.69
CA ILE A 26 13.28 19.55 -18.62
C ILE A 26 12.50 19.86 -17.35
N THR A 27 12.37 21.12 -16.99
CA THR A 27 11.63 21.52 -15.77
C THR A 27 10.17 21.14 -15.84
N THR A 28 9.48 21.39 -16.96
CA THR A 28 8.07 21.06 -17.14
C THR A 28 7.81 19.56 -17.14
N VAL A 29 8.67 18.78 -17.80
CA VAL A 29 8.56 17.31 -17.84
C VAL A 29 8.73 16.71 -16.44
N THR A 30 9.70 17.17 -15.66
CA THR A 30 9.97 16.63 -14.32
C THR A 30 8.76 16.74 -13.39
N ILE A 31 8.09 17.90 -13.37
CA ILE A 31 6.90 18.13 -12.53
C ILE A 31 5.76 17.17 -12.93
N THR A 32 5.50 17.04 -14.23
CA THR A 32 4.40 16.21 -14.73
C THR A 32 4.64 14.71 -14.44
N VAL A 33 5.87 14.24 -14.64
CA VAL A 33 6.24 12.83 -14.41
C VAL A 33 6.10 12.46 -12.93
N SER A 34 6.57 13.32 -12.02
CA SER A 34 6.48 13.05 -10.57
C SER A 34 5.02 12.88 -10.11
N GLY A 35 4.10 13.74 -10.58
CA GLY A 35 2.69 13.62 -10.27
C GLY A 35 2.06 12.34 -10.82
N SER A 36 2.41 11.96 -12.04
CA SER A 36 1.91 10.73 -12.66
C SER A 36 2.43 9.46 -11.97
N MET A 37 3.68 9.47 -11.52
CA MET A 37 4.27 8.35 -10.78
C MET A 37 3.58 8.17 -9.43
N ARG A 38 3.32 9.24 -8.68
CA ARG A 38 2.58 9.18 -7.42
C ARG A 38 1.18 8.62 -7.62
N GLN A 39 0.44 9.09 -8.61
CA GLN A 39 -0.88 8.58 -8.93
C GLN A 39 -0.85 7.09 -9.33
N GLY A 40 0.16 6.67 -10.07
CA GLY A 40 0.39 5.28 -10.41
C GLY A 40 0.60 4.39 -9.19
N ARG A 41 1.39 4.85 -8.22
CA ARG A 41 1.61 4.15 -6.94
C ARG A 41 0.33 4.01 -6.14
N ILE A 42 -0.44 5.09 -5.97
CA ILE A 42 -1.75 5.07 -5.28
C ILE A 42 -2.69 4.08 -5.96
N SER A 43 -2.81 4.12 -7.29
CA SER A 43 -3.69 3.21 -8.03
C SER A 43 -3.25 1.75 -7.89
N SER A 44 -1.96 1.47 -7.98
CA SER A 44 -1.41 0.12 -7.79
C SER A 44 -1.70 -0.40 -6.38
N THR A 45 -1.44 0.42 -5.36
CA THR A 45 -1.71 0.09 -3.95
C THR A 45 -3.19 -0.20 -3.72
N THR A 46 -4.07 0.67 -4.21
CA THR A 46 -5.52 0.48 -4.07
C THR A 46 -6.00 -0.83 -4.73
N ASN A 47 -5.50 -1.12 -5.94
CA ASN A 47 -5.84 -2.37 -6.61
C ASN A 47 -5.35 -3.60 -5.84
N SER A 48 -4.13 -3.57 -5.33
CA SER A 48 -3.58 -4.67 -4.51
C SER A 48 -4.38 -4.88 -3.24
N LEU A 49 -4.76 -3.81 -2.54
CA LEU A 49 -5.61 -3.87 -1.35
C LEU A 49 -6.99 -4.45 -1.65
N GLN A 50 -7.62 -4.04 -2.75
CA GLN A 50 -8.93 -4.55 -3.15
C GLN A 50 -8.91 -6.04 -3.51
N LEU A 51 -7.89 -6.48 -4.23
CA LEU A 51 -7.73 -7.90 -4.56
C LEU A 51 -7.53 -8.73 -3.28
N PHE A 52 -6.64 -8.29 -2.40
CA PHE A 52 -6.38 -8.99 -1.17
C PHE A 52 -7.57 -8.98 -0.21
N SER A 53 -8.34 -7.90 -0.16
CA SER A 53 -9.58 -7.85 0.63
C SER A 53 -10.63 -8.84 0.14
N ALA A 54 -10.78 -8.99 -1.17
CA ALA A 54 -11.70 -9.97 -1.75
C ALA A 54 -11.28 -11.41 -1.43
N ASP A 55 -9.99 -11.70 -1.50
CA ASP A 55 -9.45 -13.00 -1.11
C ASP A 55 -9.71 -13.29 0.37
N MET A 56 -9.51 -12.33 1.26
CA MET A 56 -9.81 -12.47 2.67
C MET A 56 -11.31 -12.67 2.95
N GLU A 57 -12.18 -11.93 2.28
CA GLU A 57 -13.63 -12.08 2.41
C GLU A 57 -14.08 -13.50 1.99
N GLU A 58 -13.50 -14.08 0.95
CA GLU A 58 -13.78 -15.44 0.52
C GLU A 58 -13.41 -16.46 1.60
N VAL A 59 -12.20 -16.37 2.16
CA VAL A 59 -11.76 -17.25 3.26
C VAL A 59 -12.70 -17.14 4.45
N MET A 60 -13.03 -15.94 4.86
CA MET A 60 -13.86 -15.73 6.04
C MET A 60 -15.31 -16.18 5.83
N SER A 61 -15.82 -16.10 4.60
CA SER A 61 -17.16 -16.65 4.30
C SER A 61 -17.18 -18.18 4.37
N GLN A 62 -16.08 -18.85 4.08
CA GLN A 62 -15.98 -20.30 4.13
C GLN A 62 -15.73 -20.85 5.55
N TYR A 63 -14.95 -20.12 6.35
CA TYR A 63 -14.49 -20.60 7.67
C TYR A 63 -15.13 -19.87 8.86
N GLY A 64 -15.95 -18.87 8.59
CA GLY A 64 -16.61 -18.05 9.60
C GLY A 64 -15.76 -16.87 10.08
N VAL A 65 -16.42 -15.96 10.77
CA VAL A 65 -15.76 -14.80 11.39
C VAL A 65 -15.00 -15.29 12.62
N LEU A 66 -13.77 -14.84 12.77
CA LEU A 66 -12.99 -15.03 13.98
C LEU A 66 -13.77 -14.49 15.18
N SER A 67 -14.23 -15.40 15.98
CA SER A 67 -14.81 -15.12 17.28
C SER A 67 -13.69 -15.12 18.32
N ILE A 68 -12.75 -14.17 18.22
CA ILE A 68 -11.74 -13.98 19.27
C ILE A 68 -12.41 -13.22 20.39
N THR A 69 -12.61 -13.87 21.54
CA THR A 69 -13.04 -13.22 22.78
C THR A 69 -11.79 -12.68 23.52
N GLU A 70 -11.97 -11.71 24.43
CA GLU A 70 -10.85 -11.16 25.21
C GLU A 70 -10.02 -12.22 25.96
N GLU A 71 -10.65 -13.34 26.32
CA GLU A 71 -10.00 -14.49 26.95
C GLU A 71 -9.19 -15.34 25.96
N ASP A 72 -9.48 -15.19 24.67
CA ASP A 72 -8.92 -16.00 23.57
C ASP A 72 -7.76 -15.28 22.83
N THR A 73 -7.30 -14.14 23.31
CA THR A 73 -6.22 -13.34 22.69
C THR A 73 -4.82 -13.93 22.86
N GLU A 74 -4.74 -15.22 23.05
CA GLU A 74 -3.46 -15.89 23.02
C GLU A 74 -2.85 -15.83 21.60
N ARG A 75 -1.58 -15.45 21.53
CA ARG A 75 -0.79 -15.41 20.28
C ARG A 75 -0.98 -16.69 19.43
N SER A 76 -1.17 -17.84 20.07
CA SER A 76 -1.38 -19.12 19.40
C SER A 76 -2.63 -19.15 18.53
N GLN A 77 -3.74 -18.57 18.97
CA GLN A 77 -5.02 -18.58 18.23
C GLN A 77 -4.97 -17.64 17.02
N ILE A 78 -4.34 -16.48 17.19
CA ILE A 78 -4.09 -15.56 16.09
C ILE A 78 -3.19 -16.20 15.03
N LEU A 79 -2.14 -16.91 15.46
CA LEU A 79 -1.25 -17.63 14.56
C LEU A 79 -1.97 -18.79 13.85
N GLU A 80 -2.91 -19.49 14.51
CA GLU A 80 -3.73 -20.53 13.88
C GLU A 80 -4.60 -19.93 12.76
N PHE A 81 -5.24 -18.79 12.99
CA PHE A 81 -5.98 -18.09 11.94
C PHE A 81 -5.10 -17.68 10.77
N LEU A 82 -3.93 -17.13 11.04
CA LEU A 82 -2.98 -16.75 9.98
C LEU A 82 -2.49 -17.98 9.20
N ASN A 83 -2.32 -19.14 9.86
CA ASN A 83 -2.00 -20.40 9.20
C ASN A 83 -3.15 -20.90 8.32
N LEU A 84 -4.39 -20.70 8.72
CA LEU A 84 -5.55 -21.03 7.88
C LEU A 84 -5.54 -20.17 6.61
N LEU A 85 -5.33 -18.87 6.73
CA LEU A 85 -5.20 -17.99 5.57
C LEU A 85 -4.09 -18.45 4.62
N GLU A 86 -2.91 -18.79 5.14
CA GLU A 86 -1.78 -19.30 4.34
C GLU A 86 -2.12 -20.64 3.64
N THR A 87 -2.80 -21.55 4.33
CA THR A 87 -3.12 -22.88 3.80
C THR A 87 -4.03 -22.81 2.59
N TYR A 88 -4.97 -21.86 2.57
CA TYR A 88 -5.93 -21.74 1.48
C TYR A 88 -5.41 -20.97 0.26
N TYR A 89 -4.45 -20.08 0.45
CA TYR A 89 -3.91 -19.27 -0.64
C TYR A 89 -2.54 -19.71 -1.15
N LEU A 90 -1.97 -20.80 -0.61
CA LEU A 90 -0.65 -21.36 -1.00
C LEU A 90 0.52 -20.36 -0.92
N HIS A 91 0.32 -19.23 -0.22
CA HIS A 91 1.31 -18.17 -0.08
C HIS A 91 1.42 -17.75 1.39
N THR A 92 2.64 -17.46 1.83
CA THR A 92 2.88 -16.87 3.14
C THR A 92 2.59 -15.37 3.03
N TYR A 93 1.38 -14.94 3.42
CA TYR A 93 1.01 -13.53 3.33
C TYR A 93 1.55 -12.69 4.48
N PHE A 94 1.74 -13.28 5.66
CA PHE A 94 2.02 -12.53 6.87
C PHE A 94 3.36 -12.90 7.48
N ASP A 95 4.04 -11.86 7.98
CA ASP A 95 5.24 -12.05 8.78
C ASP A 95 4.84 -12.23 10.26
N LYS A 96 4.83 -13.48 10.72
CA LYS A 96 4.42 -13.86 12.07
C LYS A 96 5.33 -13.32 13.17
N ASP A 97 6.56 -12.94 12.81
CA ASP A 97 7.52 -12.36 13.75
C ASP A 97 7.21 -10.89 14.04
N THR A 98 6.46 -10.22 13.16
CA THR A 98 6.01 -8.83 13.32
C THR A 98 4.65 -8.67 14.00
N LEU A 99 4.06 -9.77 14.48
CA LEU A 99 2.77 -9.75 15.16
C LEU A 99 2.84 -8.96 16.48
N ASN A 100 2.07 -7.88 16.56
CA ASN A 100 1.85 -7.09 17.77
C ASN A 100 0.41 -7.27 18.25
N ILE A 101 0.24 -7.52 19.54
CA ILE A 101 -1.06 -7.73 20.18
C ILE A 101 -1.29 -6.61 21.20
N TYR A 102 -2.46 -6.00 21.15
CA TYR A 102 -2.91 -4.91 21.99
C TYR A 102 -4.22 -5.31 22.69
N ASP A 103 -4.67 -4.52 23.68
CA ASP A 103 -5.85 -4.82 24.47
C ASP A 103 -7.13 -5.04 23.65
N ASN A 104 -7.26 -4.40 22.50
CA ASN A 104 -8.47 -4.44 21.68
C ASN A 104 -8.23 -4.77 20.21
N PHE A 105 -6.99 -4.93 19.78
CA PHE A 105 -6.65 -5.26 18.39
C PHE A 105 -5.27 -5.90 18.28
N PHE A 106 -5.02 -6.55 17.15
CA PHE A 106 -3.68 -6.95 16.77
C PHE A 106 -3.28 -6.35 15.42
N GLU A 107 -2.00 -6.24 15.22
CA GLU A 107 -1.38 -5.80 13.98
C GLU A 107 -0.37 -6.81 13.50
N ILE A 108 -0.32 -7.03 12.20
CA ILE A 108 0.70 -7.86 11.57
C ILE A 108 1.05 -7.32 10.19
N GLN A 109 2.32 -7.34 9.83
CA GLN A 109 2.78 -6.95 8.50
C GLN A 109 2.61 -8.10 7.51
N THR A 110 2.34 -7.76 6.25
CA THR A 110 2.36 -8.73 5.17
C THR A 110 3.81 -9.00 4.75
N SER A 111 4.13 -10.27 4.46
CA SER A 111 5.49 -10.68 4.06
C SER A 111 5.71 -10.63 2.54
N THR A 112 4.67 -10.85 1.75
CA THR A 112 4.78 -11.01 0.30
C THR A 112 4.08 -9.93 -0.51
N LEU A 113 3.15 -9.19 0.10
CA LEU A 113 2.43 -8.12 -0.56
C LEU A 113 3.05 -6.77 -0.19
N GLN A 114 3.30 -5.96 -1.21
CA GLN A 114 3.86 -4.64 -1.06
C GLN A 114 2.97 -3.61 -1.74
N ASP A 115 2.98 -2.41 -1.20
CA ASP A 115 2.33 -1.25 -1.78
C ASP A 115 3.16 -0.63 -2.92
N GLY A 116 2.69 0.48 -3.48
CA GLY A 116 3.36 1.20 -4.56
C GLY A 116 4.69 1.87 -4.15
N TRP A 117 5.04 1.84 -2.87
CA TRP A 117 6.30 2.37 -2.31
C TRP A 117 7.24 1.24 -1.83
N ASP A 118 6.94 -0.01 -2.23
CA ASP A 118 7.70 -1.21 -1.86
C ASP A 118 7.68 -1.48 -0.34
N LYS A 119 6.60 -1.04 0.36
CA LYS A 119 6.38 -1.31 1.78
C LYS A 119 5.33 -2.39 1.99
N PRO A 120 5.44 -3.21 3.05
CA PRO A 120 4.42 -4.19 3.37
C PRO A 120 3.13 -3.50 3.81
N PHE A 121 1.99 -4.13 3.50
CA PHE A 121 0.72 -3.72 4.09
C PHE A 121 0.67 -4.12 5.56
N LEU A 122 -0.08 -3.36 6.34
CA LEU A 122 -0.39 -3.67 7.72
C LEU A 122 -1.83 -4.21 7.79
N LEU A 123 -1.99 -5.39 8.39
CA LEU A 123 -3.29 -5.92 8.76
C LEU A 123 -3.58 -5.56 10.21
N ARG A 124 -4.66 -4.84 10.45
CA ARG A 124 -5.21 -4.54 11.78
C ARG A 124 -6.51 -5.26 11.99
N TYR A 125 -6.64 -5.99 13.07
CA TYR A 125 -7.88 -6.65 13.47
C TYR A 125 -8.29 -6.19 14.86
N CYS A 126 -9.55 -5.72 14.99
CA CYS A 126 -10.14 -5.32 16.25
C CYS A 126 -11.01 -6.47 16.80
N PHE A 127 -10.65 -7.03 17.94
CA PHE A 127 -11.34 -8.19 18.51
C PHE A 127 -12.29 -7.83 19.66
N SER A 128 -12.24 -6.62 20.21
CA SER A 128 -13.13 -6.18 21.28
C SER A 128 -13.60 -4.73 21.10
N GLY A 129 -14.62 -4.34 21.87
CA GLY A 129 -15.17 -2.99 21.85
C GLY A 129 -16.16 -2.71 20.71
N VAL A 130 -16.37 -1.43 20.42
CA VAL A 130 -17.38 -0.98 19.44
C VAL A 130 -17.07 -1.43 18.01
N ASN A 131 -15.79 -1.60 17.70
CA ASN A 131 -15.30 -1.99 16.38
C ASN A 131 -14.89 -3.47 16.31
N ALA A 132 -15.32 -4.29 17.27
CA ALA A 132 -15.01 -5.72 17.27
C ALA A 132 -15.45 -6.39 15.95
N GLY A 133 -14.58 -7.19 15.37
CA GLY A 133 -14.80 -7.88 14.09
C GLY A 133 -14.42 -7.07 12.85
N TYR A 134 -13.92 -5.82 12.99
CA TYR A 134 -13.36 -5.08 11.86
C TYR A 134 -11.93 -5.51 11.59
N CYS A 135 -11.65 -5.76 10.32
CA CYS A 135 -10.31 -5.97 9.81
C CYS A 135 -9.99 -4.88 8.77
N LEU A 136 -8.86 -4.25 8.93
CA LEU A 136 -8.39 -3.20 8.03
C LEU A 136 -7.04 -3.59 7.45
N LEU A 137 -6.92 -3.46 6.13
CA LEU A 137 -5.64 -3.45 5.44
C LEU A 137 -5.22 -2.00 5.21
N VAL A 138 -4.00 -1.68 5.59
CA VAL A 138 -3.48 -0.31 5.60
C VAL A 138 -2.15 -0.26 4.88
N SER A 139 -1.97 0.76 4.02
CA SER A 139 -0.67 1.20 3.52
C SER A 139 -0.38 2.58 4.09
N GLY A 140 0.83 2.84 4.53
CA GLY A 140 1.28 4.14 5.03
C GLY A 140 1.46 5.22 3.97
N GLY A 141 1.08 4.96 2.72
CA GLY A 141 1.06 5.95 1.66
C GLY A 141 2.42 6.59 1.36
N ASP A 142 2.37 7.89 1.07
CA ASP A 142 3.53 8.66 0.57
C ASP A 142 4.55 8.98 1.67
N ASN A 143 4.10 9.11 2.92
CA ASN A 143 4.97 9.41 4.07
C ASN A 143 5.55 8.15 4.74
N GLU A 144 5.13 6.95 4.28
CA GLU A 144 5.56 5.64 4.76
C GLU A 144 5.28 5.39 6.26
N THR A 145 4.40 6.19 6.87
CA THR A 145 3.98 6.05 8.26
C THR A 145 2.50 5.79 8.36
N ILE A 146 2.09 4.93 9.29
CA ILE A 146 0.67 4.68 9.53
C ILE A 146 0.12 5.78 10.44
N ASP A 147 -0.66 6.68 9.86
CA ASP A 147 -1.32 7.79 10.55
C ASP A 147 -2.65 7.39 11.23
N CYS A 148 -3.19 6.23 10.84
CA CYS A 148 -4.42 5.67 11.37
C CYS A 148 -4.17 5.06 12.76
N THR A 149 -4.36 5.83 13.81
CA THR A 149 -4.17 5.38 15.20
C THR A 149 -5.41 4.76 15.83
N GLU A 150 -6.61 5.05 15.29
CA GLU A 150 -7.88 4.56 15.81
C GLU A 150 -8.86 4.22 14.67
N TYR A 151 -9.64 3.15 14.84
CA TYR A 151 -10.68 2.71 13.88
C TYR A 151 -11.84 3.71 13.69
N THR A 152 -11.91 4.73 14.51
CA THR A 152 -12.99 5.73 14.52
C THR A 152 -12.63 7.01 13.77
N ASN A 153 -11.40 7.15 13.31
CA ASN A 153 -10.95 8.39 12.69
C ASN A 153 -11.40 8.52 11.24
N THR A 154 -11.94 9.67 10.93
CA THR A 154 -12.34 10.10 9.58
C THR A 154 -11.21 10.73 8.79
N SER A 155 -10.04 10.88 9.39
CA SER A 155 -8.85 11.47 8.75
C SER A 155 -7.67 10.52 8.90
N PHE A 156 -7.26 9.94 7.80
CA PHE A 156 -6.20 8.95 7.72
C PHE A 156 -4.92 9.50 7.07
N GLY A 157 -4.77 10.83 6.99
CA GLY A 157 -3.61 11.43 6.34
C GLY A 157 -3.52 11.05 4.86
N ASP A 158 -2.41 10.45 4.47
CA ASP A 158 -2.16 9.86 3.15
C ASP A 158 -2.23 8.32 3.15
N ASP A 159 -2.65 7.71 4.27
CA ASP A 159 -2.90 6.27 4.38
C ASP A 159 -3.95 5.81 3.37
N ILE A 160 -3.71 4.64 2.79
CA ILE A 160 -4.67 3.97 1.90
C ILE A 160 -5.24 2.77 2.66
N LEU A 161 -6.55 2.77 2.87
CA LEU A 161 -7.26 1.81 3.70
C LEU A 161 -8.32 1.06 2.91
N VAL A 162 -8.44 -0.24 3.19
CA VAL A 162 -9.57 -1.04 2.75
C VAL A 162 -10.10 -1.84 3.95
N ALA A 163 -11.40 -1.72 4.22
CA ALA A 163 -12.07 -2.57 5.19
C ALA A 163 -12.31 -3.96 4.58
N VAL A 164 -11.83 -5.00 5.26
CA VAL A 164 -11.87 -6.38 4.75
C VAL A 164 -13.11 -7.12 5.24
N ILE A 165 -13.67 -6.75 6.40
CA ILE A 165 -14.81 -7.46 6.99
C ILE A 165 -15.81 -6.46 7.50
N PRO A 166 -17.00 -6.42 6.92
CA PRO A 166 -18.13 -5.80 7.59
C PRO A 166 -18.47 -6.63 8.84
N LYS A 167 -18.72 -5.96 9.95
CA LYS A 167 -19.23 -6.57 11.16
C LYS A 167 -20.42 -7.44 10.80
N ALA A 168 -20.33 -8.74 11.08
CA ALA A 168 -21.51 -9.60 11.01
C ALA A 168 -22.56 -9.03 11.97
N GLY A 169 -23.70 -8.57 11.44
CA GLY A 169 -24.79 -7.99 12.19
C GLY A 169 -25.53 -9.03 13.02
#